data_0300abc055dd389d3814d5482dcc14b0
#
_entry.id   0300abc055dd389d3814d5482dcc14b0
#
_cell.length_a   1.000
_cell.length_b   1.000
_cell.length_c   1.000
_cell.angle_alpha   90.00
_cell.angle_beta   90.00
_cell.angle_gamma   90.00
#
_symmetry.space_group_name_H-M   'P 1'
#
loop_
_entity.id
_entity.type
_entity.pdbx_description
1 polymer ?
#
loop_
_entity_poly.entity_id
_entity_poly.type
_entity_poly.pdbx_seq_one_letter_code
_entity_poly.pdbx_strand_id
1 'polypeptide(L)'
;MEASTSAAAPAEQPAIRVENLTMAYGDFVIMRDLNFTVNRGDVFIIMGGSGCGKSTLMRVLVGLKEPAKGKILYREGSLWDSEPEKRDVILRRTGILYQSGALFSSMTLAENIGLPLSQYTRLKPKEIRELASLKLALVGLAGFEDFYPSEISGGMCKRAGLARAMALDPDILFFDEPSAGLDPVSAHLLDELILELRDSLRATFVVVTHELASIFAIGNNSVFLNVETRTMSASGDPKELLAHTTDPNLRHFLTRGEE
;
A
#
# COMPACT_ATOMS: atom_id res chain seq x y z
N MET A 1 23.19 38.91 25.62
CA MET A 1 22.61 37.55 25.74
C MET A 1 21.53 37.44 24.68
N GLU A 2 21.91 37.03 23.51
CA GLU A 2 20.98 36.78 22.39
C GLU A 2 20.41 35.39 22.50
N ALA A 3 19.09 35.28 22.60
CA ALA A 3 18.38 34.05 22.64
C ALA A 3 18.37 33.45 21.22
N SER A 4 19.13 32.38 21.02
CA SER A 4 19.09 31.55 19.80
C SER A 4 17.72 30.88 19.69
N THR A 5 16.89 31.44 18.82
CA THR A 5 15.63 30.79 18.43
C THR A 5 15.97 29.61 17.51
N SER A 6 15.95 28.40 18.08
CA SER A 6 16.02 27.16 17.30
C SER A 6 14.80 27.13 16.37
N ALA A 7 15.02 27.38 15.10
CA ALA A 7 14.02 27.15 14.07
C ALA A 7 13.74 25.63 14.02
N ALA A 8 12.54 25.23 14.42
CA ALA A 8 12.08 23.86 14.25
C ALA A 8 12.19 23.50 12.76
N ALA A 9 12.79 22.36 12.44
CA ALA A 9 12.83 21.84 11.08
C ALA A 9 11.40 21.78 10.52
N PRO A 10 11.16 22.17 9.26
CA PRO A 10 9.83 22.12 8.68
C PRO A 10 9.29 20.68 8.79
N ALA A 11 8.11 20.53 9.38
CA ALA A 11 7.47 19.24 9.51
C ALA A 11 7.40 18.59 8.11
N GLU A 12 7.95 17.40 7.98
CA GLU A 12 8.01 16.69 6.70
C GLU A 12 6.58 16.46 6.21
N GLN A 13 6.29 16.84 4.95
CA GLN A 13 4.94 16.69 4.39
C GLN A 13 4.56 15.20 4.35
N PRO A 14 3.33 14.85 4.75
CA PRO A 14 2.87 13.46 4.71
C PRO A 14 2.87 12.92 3.27
N ALA A 15 2.97 11.60 3.12
CA ALA A 15 2.84 10.93 1.83
C ALA A 15 1.43 11.06 1.29
N ILE A 16 0.42 10.83 2.16
CA ILE A 16 -1.01 10.95 1.82
C ILE A 16 -1.74 11.61 2.98
N ARG A 17 -2.66 12.54 2.69
CA ARG A 17 -3.65 13.05 3.63
C ARG A 17 -5.03 12.83 3.07
N VAL A 18 -5.90 12.22 3.86
CA VAL A 18 -7.31 11.98 3.55
C VAL A 18 -8.15 12.91 4.40
N GLU A 19 -9.04 13.69 3.76
CA GLU A 19 -9.85 14.71 4.42
C GLU A 19 -11.33 14.52 4.08
N ASN A 20 -12.17 14.27 5.10
CA ASN A 20 -13.62 14.14 5.04
C ASN A 20 -14.10 13.21 3.93
N LEU A 21 -13.36 12.11 3.70
CA LEU A 21 -13.59 11.22 2.58
C LEU A 21 -14.86 10.39 2.79
N THR A 22 -15.74 10.41 1.79
CA THR A 22 -16.95 9.56 1.74
C THR A 22 -16.88 8.69 0.49
N MET A 23 -17.06 7.38 0.68
CA MET A 23 -17.10 6.38 -0.38
C MET A 23 -18.51 5.83 -0.53
N ALA A 24 -19.04 5.80 -1.77
CA ALA A 24 -20.36 5.28 -2.06
C ALA A 24 -20.42 4.55 -3.42
N TYR A 25 -21.43 3.72 -3.61
CA TYR A 25 -21.87 3.19 -4.88
C TYR A 25 -23.32 3.63 -5.09
N GLY A 26 -23.55 4.58 -5.99
CA GLY A 26 -24.84 5.28 -6.10
C GLY A 26 -25.22 5.90 -4.75
N ASP A 27 -26.42 5.61 -4.28
CA ASP A 27 -26.93 6.13 -2.99
C ASP A 27 -26.42 5.33 -1.77
N PHE A 28 -25.74 4.21 -1.99
CA PHE A 28 -25.24 3.37 -0.89
C PHE A 28 -23.89 3.86 -0.40
N VAL A 29 -23.89 4.51 0.77
CA VAL A 29 -22.67 4.95 1.45
C VAL A 29 -22.00 3.76 2.14
N ILE A 30 -20.74 3.49 1.75
CA ILE A 30 -19.89 2.43 2.34
C ILE A 30 -19.24 2.95 3.60
N MET A 31 -18.50 4.06 3.49
CA MET A 31 -17.81 4.76 4.57
C MET A 31 -17.93 6.26 4.37
N ARG A 32 -17.95 7.00 5.49
CA ARG A 32 -18.08 8.46 5.50
C ARG A 32 -17.09 9.08 6.47
N ASP A 33 -16.77 10.34 6.23
CA ASP A 33 -16.03 11.21 7.14
C ASP A 33 -14.67 10.61 7.55
N LEU A 34 -13.99 9.92 6.62
CA LEU A 34 -12.66 9.38 6.88
C LEU A 34 -11.63 10.51 6.88
N ASN A 35 -10.84 10.58 7.95
CA ASN A 35 -9.78 11.56 8.14
C ASN A 35 -8.55 10.88 8.71
N PHE A 36 -7.50 10.71 7.93
CA PHE A 36 -6.25 10.10 8.39
C PHE A 36 -5.06 10.57 7.57
N THR A 37 -3.86 10.33 8.10
CA THR A 37 -2.61 10.71 7.47
C THR A 37 -1.67 9.51 7.39
N VAL A 38 -1.08 9.32 6.23
CA VAL A 38 0.02 8.38 5.99
C VAL A 38 1.29 9.19 5.92
N ASN A 39 2.22 8.98 6.86
CA ASN A 39 3.49 9.69 6.86
C ASN A 39 4.47 9.01 5.89
N ARG A 40 5.52 9.72 5.51
CA ARG A 40 6.58 9.14 4.67
C ARG A 40 7.33 8.08 5.46
N GLY A 41 7.62 6.96 4.82
CA GLY A 41 8.27 5.82 5.46
C GLY A 41 7.39 5.00 6.40
N ASP A 42 6.09 5.31 6.50
CA ASP A 42 5.14 4.45 7.21
C ASP A 42 4.98 3.11 6.49
N VAL A 43 4.74 2.05 7.26
CA VAL A 43 3.95 0.90 6.85
C VAL A 43 2.56 1.10 7.43
N PHE A 44 1.71 1.79 6.67
CA PHE A 44 0.37 2.18 7.09
C PHE A 44 -0.62 1.05 6.84
N ILE A 45 -1.32 0.60 7.88
CA ILE A 45 -2.27 -0.51 7.78
C ILE A 45 -3.70 0.01 7.69
N ILE A 46 -4.43 -0.42 6.65
CA ILE A 46 -5.88 -0.27 6.57
C ILE A 46 -6.51 -1.56 7.08
N MET A 47 -7.06 -1.53 8.28
CA MET A 47 -7.64 -2.70 8.94
C MET A 47 -9.13 -2.54 9.24
N GLY A 48 -9.79 -3.67 9.50
CA GLY A 48 -11.24 -3.73 9.78
C GLY A 48 -11.86 -5.04 9.34
N GLY A 49 -13.08 -5.30 9.78
CA GLY A 49 -13.82 -6.52 9.48
C GLY A 49 -14.07 -6.74 7.99
N SER A 50 -14.55 -7.95 7.64
CA SER A 50 -14.94 -8.26 6.27
C SER A 50 -16.06 -7.32 5.79
N GLY A 51 -15.97 -6.86 4.54
CA GLY A 51 -16.99 -5.99 3.95
C GLY A 51 -16.99 -4.53 4.43
N CYS A 52 -16.10 -4.11 5.34
CA CYS A 52 -16.05 -2.72 5.82
C CYS A 52 -15.54 -1.68 4.80
N GLY A 53 -15.16 -2.10 3.59
CA GLY A 53 -14.79 -1.16 2.52
C GLY A 53 -13.27 -0.95 2.33
N LYS A 54 -12.39 -1.77 2.92
CA LYS A 54 -10.92 -1.67 2.76
C LYS A 54 -10.47 -1.61 1.30
N SER A 55 -10.88 -2.59 0.50
CA SER A 55 -10.54 -2.63 -0.94
C SER A 55 -11.19 -1.49 -1.73
N THR A 56 -12.35 -0.96 -1.28
CA THR A 56 -12.93 0.24 -1.88
C THR A 56 -12.10 1.48 -1.55
N LEU A 57 -11.65 1.62 -0.29
CA LEU A 57 -10.75 2.70 0.11
C LEU A 57 -9.47 2.65 -0.70
N MET A 58 -8.86 1.47 -0.81
CA MET A 58 -7.67 1.31 -1.65
C MET A 58 -7.92 1.75 -3.09
N ARG A 59 -9.03 1.33 -3.74
CA ARG A 59 -9.37 1.75 -5.10
C ARG A 59 -9.52 3.27 -5.23
N VAL A 60 -10.03 3.93 -4.20
CA VAL A 60 -10.18 5.39 -4.18
C VAL A 60 -8.81 6.07 -4.03
N LEU A 61 -7.93 5.52 -3.18
CA LEU A 61 -6.56 6.02 -3.00
C LEU A 61 -5.72 5.87 -4.27
N VAL A 62 -5.81 4.76 -4.97
CA VAL A 62 -5.02 4.51 -6.19
C VAL A 62 -5.66 5.06 -7.48
N GLY A 63 -6.69 5.89 -7.39
CA GLY A 63 -7.29 6.56 -8.54
C GLY A 63 -8.22 5.71 -9.40
N LEU A 64 -8.62 4.51 -8.96
CA LEU A 64 -9.50 3.60 -9.70
C LEU A 64 -11.00 3.88 -9.47
N LYS A 65 -11.33 4.61 -8.40
CA LYS A 65 -12.70 4.97 -8.07
C LYS A 65 -12.75 6.34 -7.43
N GLU A 66 -13.54 7.24 -8.00
CA GLU A 66 -13.77 8.57 -7.46
C GLU A 66 -14.55 8.49 -6.13
N PRO A 67 -14.17 9.28 -5.11
CA PRO A 67 -14.94 9.38 -3.87
C PRO A 67 -16.25 10.16 -4.10
N ALA A 68 -17.26 9.90 -3.29
CA ALA A 68 -18.50 10.68 -3.32
C ALA A 68 -18.33 12.08 -2.73
N LYS A 69 -17.40 12.24 -1.74
CA LYS A 69 -17.04 13.51 -1.12
C LYS A 69 -15.63 13.42 -0.51
N GLY A 70 -15.07 14.57 -0.20
CA GLY A 70 -13.78 14.70 0.48
C GLY A 70 -12.62 14.74 -0.47
N LYS A 71 -11.39 14.75 0.08
CA LYS A 71 -10.16 14.92 -0.69
C LYS A 71 -9.11 13.90 -0.31
N ILE A 72 -8.28 13.57 -1.29
CA ILE A 72 -7.06 12.79 -1.11
C ILE A 72 -5.92 13.64 -1.65
N LEU A 73 -5.05 14.05 -0.74
CA LEU A 73 -3.93 14.92 -1.02
C LEU A 73 -2.64 14.10 -1.02
N TYR A 74 -1.97 14.08 -2.15
CA TYR A 74 -0.61 13.64 -2.33
C TYR A 74 0.34 14.83 -2.30
N ARG A 75 1.64 14.59 -2.27
CA ARG A 75 2.64 15.67 -2.32
C ARG A 75 2.41 16.64 -3.47
N GLU A 76 2.05 16.13 -4.63
CA GLU A 76 1.84 16.88 -5.86
C GLU A 76 0.48 17.63 -5.89
N GLY A 77 -0.44 17.30 -4.98
CA GLY A 77 -1.75 17.91 -4.86
C GLY A 77 -2.90 16.93 -4.70
N SER A 78 -4.13 17.41 -4.89
CA SER A 78 -5.33 16.58 -4.81
C SER A 78 -5.41 15.61 -5.98
N LEU A 79 -5.63 14.31 -5.68
CA LEU A 79 -5.74 13.28 -6.73
C LEU A 79 -6.93 13.53 -7.65
N TRP A 80 -8.08 13.87 -7.07
CA TRP A 80 -9.34 13.93 -7.81
C TRP A 80 -9.71 15.33 -8.30
N ASP A 81 -9.18 16.38 -7.64
CA ASP A 81 -9.39 17.79 -8.07
C ASP A 81 -8.34 18.25 -9.10
N SER A 82 -7.32 17.41 -9.39
CA SER A 82 -6.26 17.73 -10.34
C SER A 82 -6.67 17.42 -11.77
N GLU A 83 -6.13 18.20 -12.72
CA GLU A 83 -6.18 17.90 -14.15
C GLU A 83 -5.58 16.52 -14.48
N PRO A 84 -6.02 15.85 -15.56
CA PRO A 84 -5.59 14.50 -15.91
C PRO A 84 -4.07 14.31 -15.94
N GLU A 85 -3.33 15.27 -16.49
CA GLU A 85 -1.87 15.21 -16.59
C GLU A 85 -1.19 15.21 -15.21
N LYS A 86 -1.71 16.02 -14.29
CA LYS A 86 -1.18 16.08 -12.92
C LYS A 86 -1.55 14.81 -12.14
N ARG A 87 -2.77 14.29 -12.34
CA ARG A 87 -3.18 13.00 -11.77
C ARG A 87 -2.26 11.87 -12.23
N ASP A 88 -1.90 11.85 -13.51
CA ASP A 88 -1.00 10.87 -14.10
C ASP A 88 0.39 10.90 -13.43
N VAL A 89 0.91 12.09 -13.15
CA VAL A 89 2.18 12.25 -12.40
C VAL A 89 2.09 11.65 -11.00
N ILE A 90 0.98 11.89 -10.27
CA ILE A 90 0.74 11.29 -8.95
C ILE A 90 0.73 9.77 -9.06
N LEU A 91 -0.06 9.22 -9.99
CA LEU A 91 -0.26 7.77 -10.13
C LEU A 91 1.00 7.03 -10.56
N ARG A 92 1.88 7.63 -11.40
CA ARG A 92 3.17 7.03 -11.77
C ARG A 92 4.15 6.91 -10.60
N ARG A 93 3.94 7.65 -9.53
CA ARG A 93 4.73 7.56 -8.29
C ARG A 93 4.13 6.58 -7.29
N THR A 94 3.13 5.82 -7.70
CA THR A 94 2.51 4.77 -6.90
C THR A 94 2.71 3.41 -7.56
N GLY A 95 2.96 2.39 -6.76
CA GLY A 95 2.99 0.99 -7.19
C GLY A 95 1.88 0.20 -6.51
N ILE A 96 1.34 -0.82 -7.18
CA ILE A 96 0.23 -1.59 -6.65
C ILE A 96 0.54 -3.09 -6.73
N LEU A 97 0.46 -3.77 -5.59
CA LEU A 97 0.45 -5.23 -5.48
C LEU A 97 -0.97 -5.69 -5.15
N TYR A 98 -1.62 -6.33 -6.09
CA TYR A 98 -2.93 -6.96 -5.89
C TYR A 98 -2.81 -8.33 -5.22
N GLN A 99 -3.87 -8.78 -4.59
CA GLN A 99 -3.97 -10.03 -3.82
C GLN A 99 -3.40 -11.27 -4.54
N SER A 100 -3.63 -11.41 -5.85
CA SER A 100 -3.13 -12.53 -6.68
C SER A 100 -1.79 -12.25 -7.37
N GLY A 101 -1.11 -11.11 -7.06
CA GLY A 101 0.05 -10.64 -7.82
C GLY A 101 -0.31 -10.04 -9.17
N ALA A 102 -1.43 -10.44 -9.77
CA ALA A 102 -2.00 -9.95 -11.03
C ALA A 102 -1.00 -9.92 -12.22
N LEU A 103 -0.08 -10.88 -12.28
CA LEU A 103 0.86 -11.03 -13.38
C LEU A 103 0.14 -11.46 -14.67
N PHE A 104 0.61 -10.99 -15.81
CA PHE A 104 0.16 -11.46 -17.10
C PHE A 104 0.73 -12.87 -17.36
N SER A 105 -0.15 -13.86 -17.47
CA SER A 105 0.22 -15.27 -17.60
C SER A 105 0.94 -15.61 -18.91
N SER A 106 0.76 -14.79 -19.94
CA SER A 106 1.40 -14.92 -21.26
C SER A 106 2.75 -14.23 -21.35
N MET A 107 3.23 -13.60 -20.29
CA MET A 107 4.50 -12.89 -20.21
C MET A 107 5.42 -13.56 -19.20
N THR A 108 6.72 -13.57 -19.47
CA THR A 108 7.73 -13.96 -18.50
C THR A 108 7.77 -12.97 -17.31
N LEU A 109 8.49 -13.30 -16.24
CA LEU A 109 8.62 -12.40 -15.10
C LEU A 109 9.32 -11.10 -15.51
N ALA A 110 10.39 -11.17 -16.30
CA ALA A 110 11.09 -9.98 -16.80
C ALA A 110 10.18 -9.11 -17.68
N GLU A 111 9.35 -9.71 -18.54
CA GLU A 111 8.39 -8.99 -19.37
C GLU A 111 7.29 -8.32 -18.54
N ASN A 112 6.78 -9.01 -17.51
CA ASN A 112 5.82 -8.44 -16.57
C ASN A 112 6.35 -7.17 -15.88
N ILE A 113 7.60 -7.21 -15.41
CA ILE A 113 8.24 -6.09 -14.73
C ILE A 113 8.65 -5.01 -15.74
N GLY A 114 9.07 -5.41 -16.94
CA GLY A 114 9.45 -4.51 -18.03
C GLY A 114 8.28 -3.72 -18.63
N LEU A 115 7.04 -4.21 -18.48
CA LEU A 115 5.87 -3.59 -19.09
C LEU A 115 5.67 -2.12 -18.66
N PRO A 116 5.59 -1.76 -17.37
CA PRO A 116 5.49 -0.35 -16.98
C PRO A 116 6.72 0.47 -17.43
N LEU A 117 7.92 -0.10 -17.41
CA LEU A 117 9.12 0.58 -17.90
C LEU A 117 9.02 0.93 -19.39
N SER A 118 8.52 0.01 -20.22
CA SER A 118 8.35 0.23 -21.66
C SER A 118 7.29 1.29 -21.99
N GLN A 119 6.26 1.43 -21.14
CA GLN A 119 5.18 2.39 -21.35
C GLN A 119 5.51 3.79 -20.87
N TYR A 120 6.26 3.92 -19.79
CA TYR A 120 6.44 5.20 -19.10
C TYR A 120 7.85 5.75 -19.13
N THR A 121 8.81 5.04 -19.78
CA THR A 121 10.19 5.49 -19.91
C THR A 121 10.67 5.48 -21.38
N ARG A 122 11.84 6.05 -21.63
CA ARG A 122 12.51 6.00 -22.95
C ARG A 122 13.65 4.97 -22.98
N LEU A 123 13.65 4.02 -22.07
CA LEU A 123 14.66 2.98 -21.97
C LEU A 123 14.59 2.02 -23.16
N LYS A 124 15.76 1.56 -23.60
CA LYS A 124 15.87 0.55 -24.65
C LYS A 124 15.51 -0.85 -24.09
N PRO A 125 15.11 -1.80 -24.95
CA PRO A 125 14.73 -3.14 -24.49
C PRO A 125 15.78 -3.83 -23.61
N LYS A 126 17.08 -3.64 -23.91
CA LYS A 126 18.17 -4.19 -23.09
C LYS A 126 18.21 -3.58 -21.69
N GLU A 127 18.08 -2.26 -21.59
CA GLU A 127 18.07 -1.52 -20.30
C GLU A 127 16.84 -1.91 -19.46
N ILE A 128 15.66 -2.08 -20.11
CA ILE A 128 14.45 -2.56 -19.45
C ILE A 128 14.66 -3.95 -18.86
N ARG A 129 15.29 -4.88 -19.62
CA ARG A 129 15.58 -6.22 -19.13
C ARG A 129 16.56 -6.22 -17.95
N GLU A 130 17.61 -5.40 -18.01
CA GLU A 130 18.59 -5.25 -16.92
C GLU A 130 17.91 -4.72 -15.64
N LEU A 131 17.03 -3.72 -15.76
CA LEU A 131 16.26 -3.21 -14.63
C LEU A 131 15.25 -4.25 -14.10
N ALA A 132 14.58 -4.99 -15.00
CA ALA A 132 13.67 -6.06 -14.58
C ALA A 132 14.41 -7.14 -13.78
N SER A 133 15.60 -7.56 -14.23
CA SER A 133 16.45 -8.50 -13.49
C SER A 133 16.88 -7.96 -12.13
N LEU A 134 17.23 -6.67 -12.03
CA LEU A 134 17.54 -6.02 -10.76
C LEU A 134 16.33 -6.04 -9.81
N LYS A 135 15.13 -5.71 -10.30
CA LYS A 135 13.90 -5.73 -9.49
C LYS A 135 13.54 -7.14 -9.03
N LEU A 136 13.76 -8.16 -9.87
CA LEU A 136 13.60 -9.57 -9.48
C LEU A 136 14.61 -9.97 -8.39
N ALA A 137 15.86 -9.53 -8.52
CA ALA A 137 16.88 -9.81 -7.51
C ALA A 137 16.53 -9.20 -6.15
N LEU A 138 15.98 -7.98 -6.10
CA LEU A 138 15.53 -7.32 -4.86
C LEU A 138 14.45 -8.10 -4.10
N VAL A 139 13.67 -8.92 -4.80
CA VAL A 139 12.62 -9.76 -4.18
C VAL A 139 13.05 -11.24 -4.06
N GLY A 140 14.35 -11.54 -4.20
CA GLY A 140 14.89 -12.89 -4.09
C GLY A 140 14.51 -13.83 -5.25
N LEU A 141 14.33 -13.27 -6.46
CA LEU A 141 13.98 -14.01 -7.68
C LEU A 141 15.03 -13.84 -8.78
N ALA A 142 16.31 -13.65 -8.43
CA ALA A 142 17.41 -13.64 -9.40
C ALA A 142 17.48 -15.00 -10.11
N GLY A 143 17.60 -14.97 -11.45
CA GLY A 143 17.64 -16.18 -12.29
C GLY A 143 16.29 -16.70 -12.74
N PHE A 144 15.18 -16.04 -12.33
CA PHE A 144 13.81 -16.42 -12.74
C PHE A 144 13.24 -15.51 -13.84
N GLU A 145 14.07 -14.72 -14.51
CA GLU A 145 13.67 -13.71 -15.49
C GLU A 145 12.81 -14.28 -16.62
N ASP A 146 13.16 -15.46 -17.11
CA ASP A 146 12.54 -16.11 -18.26
C ASP A 146 11.43 -17.10 -17.90
N PHE A 147 11.10 -17.24 -16.60
CA PHE A 147 10.00 -18.09 -16.14
C PHE A 147 8.66 -17.37 -16.32
N TYR A 148 7.63 -18.17 -16.61
CA TYR A 148 6.24 -17.73 -16.63
C TYR A 148 5.60 -17.83 -15.24
N PRO A 149 4.55 -17.05 -14.93
CA PRO A 149 3.83 -17.16 -13.65
C PRO A 149 3.32 -18.55 -13.31
N SER A 150 3.01 -19.38 -14.32
CA SER A 150 2.54 -20.76 -14.14
C SER A 150 3.64 -21.74 -13.71
N GLU A 151 4.91 -21.36 -13.81
CA GLU A 151 6.07 -22.23 -13.53
C GLU A 151 6.65 -21.99 -12.13
N ILE A 152 6.09 -21.04 -11.36
CA ILE A 152 6.58 -20.64 -10.05
C ILE A 152 5.50 -20.78 -8.96
N SER A 153 5.90 -20.78 -7.69
CA SER A 153 4.97 -20.87 -6.57
C SER A 153 4.12 -19.60 -6.39
N GLY A 154 3.00 -19.72 -5.67
CA GLY A 154 2.15 -18.55 -5.37
C GLY A 154 2.90 -17.44 -4.62
N GLY A 155 3.78 -17.78 -3.70
CA GLY A 155 4.64 -16.83 -2.99
C GLY A 155 5.64 -16.14 -3.94
N MET A 156 6.22 -16.88 -4.88
CA MET A 156 7.08 -16.31 -5.94
C MET A 156 6.28 -15.37 -6.86
N CYS A 157 5.04 -15.74 -7.23
CA CYS A 157 4.15 -14.86 -8.00
C CYS A 157 3.90 -13.52 -7.30
N LYS A 158 3.67 -13.54 -5.97
CA LYS A 158 3.48 -12.32 -5.19
C LYS A 158 4.74 -11.45 -5.14
N ARG A 159 5.91 -12.08 -4.93
CA ARG A 159 7.20 -11.37 -4.97
C ARG A 159 7.49 -10.77 -6.35
N ALA A 160 7.20 -11.49 -7.43
CA ALA A 160 7.31 -10.95 -8.79
C ALA A 160 6.31 -9.81 -9.05
N GLY A 161 5.08 -9.90 -8.53
CA GLY A 161 4.09 -8.82 -8.54
C GLY A 161 4.58 -7.58 -7.79
N LEU A 162 5.28 -7.77 -6.66
CA LEU A 162 5.95 -6.71 -5.91
C LEU A 162 7.08 -6.07 -6.73
N ALA A 163 7.93 -6.87 -7.38
CA ALA A 163 8.98 -6.36 -8.27
C ALA A 163 8.39 -5.50 -9.40
N ARG A 164 7.25 -5.91 -9.98
CA ARG A 164 6.53 -5.10 -10.98
C ARG A 164 5.97 -3.81 -10.38
N ALA A 165 5.39 -3.86 -9.19
CA ALA A 165 4.89 -2.68 -8.51
C ALA A 165 6.01 -1.65 -8.25
N MET A 166 7.24 -2.11 -8.05
CA MET A 166 8.45 -1.28 -7.84
C MET A 166 9.17 -0.88 -9.14
N ALA A 167 8.68 -1.25 -10.33
CA ALA A 167 9.42 -1.07 -11.57
C ALA A 167 9.79 0.40 -11.87
N LEU A 168 8.91 1.33 -11.54
CA LEU A 168 9.09 2.78 -11.76
C LEU A 168 9.66 3.53 -10.55
N ASP A 169 10.23 2.84 -9.56
CA ASP A 169 10.72 3.43 -8.30
C ASP A 169 9.68 4.34 -7.62
N PRO A 170 8.49 3.82 -7.29
CA PRO A 170 7.43 4.62 -6.70
C PRO A 170 7.78 5.09 -5.28
N ASP A 171 7.26 6.25 -4.87
CA ASP A 171 7.37 6.74 -3.49
C ASP A 171 6.43 5.98 -2.55
N ILE A 172 5.30 5.47 -3.08
CA ILE A 172 4.24 4.83 -2.31
C ILE A 172 3.86 3.49 -2.96
N LEU A 173 3.81 2.45 -2.14
CA LEU A 173 3.40 1.11 -2.55
C LEU A 173 2.11 0.72 -1.83
N PHE A 174 1.10 0.34 -2.60
CA PHE A 174 -0.20 -0.13 -2.11
C PHE A 174 -0.29 -1.64 -2.24
N PHE A 175 -0.66 -2.32 -1.16
CA PHE A 175 -0.78 -3.78 -1.10
C PHE A 175 -2.19 -4.18 -0.67
N ASP A 176 -2.86 -4.98 -1.49
CA ASP A 176 -4.19 -5.53 -1.20
C ASP A 176 -4.06 -7.00 -0.78
N GLU A 177 -4.15 -7.27 0.54
CA GLU A 177 -4.06 -8.59 1.16
C GLU A 177 -2.82 -9.38 0.69
N PRO A 178 -1.59 -8.85 0.90
CA PRO A 178 -0.39 -9.41 0.29
C PRO A 178 -0.07 -10.84 0.77
N SER A 179 -0.36 -11.17 2.03
CA SER A 179 -0.13 -12.49 2.63
C SER A 179 -1.26 -13.49 2.40
N ALA A 180 -2.42 -13.06 1.86
CA ALA A 180 -3.57 -13.93 1.68
C ALA A 180 -3.25 -15.17 0.81
N GLY A 181 -3.56 -16.37 1.32
CA GLY A 181 -3.32 -17.64 0.65
C GLY A 181 -1.86 -18.11 0.65
N LEU A 182 -0.97 -17.47 1.40
CA LEU A 182 0.36 -17.97 1.69
C LEU A 182 0.34 -18.84 2.96
N ASP A 183 1.27 -19.78 3.03
CA ASP A 183 1.58 -20.45 4.29
C ASP A 183 2.25 -19.48 5.29
N PRO A 184 2.23 -19.75 6.61
CA PRO A 184 2.75 -18.83 7.61
C PRO A 184 4.22 -18.44 7.43
N VAL A 185 5.06 -19.35 6.92
CA VAL A 185 6.48 -19.08 6.68
C VAL A 185 6.65 -18.11 5.50
N SER A 186 5.95 -18.38 4.39
CA SER A 186 5.96 -17.50 3.22
C SER A 186 5.38 -16.11 3.52
N ALA A 187 4.35 -16.03 4.38
CA ALA A 187 3.78 -14.77 4.82
C ALA A 187 4.79 -13.97 5.64
N HIS A 188 5.48 -14.60 6.59
CA HIS A 188 6.52 -13.97 7.40
C HIS A 188 7.69 -13.46 6.55
N LEU A 189 8.18 -14.26 5.60
CA LEU A 189 9.23 -13.84 4.66
C LEU A 189 8.81 -12.63 3.79
N LEU A 190 7.52 -12.53 3.45
CA LEU A 190 7.01 -11.36 2.74
C LEU A 190 6.96 -10.13 3.65
N ASP A 191 6.60 -10.28 4.91
CA ASP A 191 6.62 -9.21 5.92
C ASP A 191 8.04 -8.68 6.15
N GLU A 192 9.04 -9.56 6.30
CA GLU A 192 10.45 -9.18 6.39
C GLU A 192 10.91 -8.40 5.14
N LEU A 193 10.56 -8.89 3.95
CA LEU A 193 10.89 -8.22 2.70
C LEU A 193 10.28 -6.81 2.61
N ILE A 194 9.04 -6.62 3.10
CA ILE A 194 8.40 -5.30 3.16
C ILE A 194 9.21 -4.34 4.04
N LEU A 195 9.67 -4.79 5.21
CA LEU A 195 10.49 -3.97 6.12
C LEU A 195 11.86 -3.65 5.51
N GLU A 196 12.53 -4.61 4.89
CA GLU A 196 13.80 -4.39 4.20
C GLU A 196 13.68 -3.38 3.06
N LEU A 197 12.62 -3.49 2.26
CA LEU A 197 12.36 -2.55 1.16
C LEU A 197 11.99 -1.16 1.68
N ARG A 198 11.20 -1.05 2.76
CA ARG A 198 10.92 0.23 3.40
C ARG A 198 12.21 0.93 3.81
N ASP A 199 13.09 0.23 4.51
CA ASP A 199 14.31 0.80 5.08
C ASP A 199 15.35 1.13 4.00
N SER A 200 15.48 0.28 2.97
CA SER A 200 16.46 0.46 1.89
C SER A 200 16.02 1.49 0.86
N LEU A 201 14.73 1.52 0.49
CA LEU A 201 14.20 2.41 -0.56
C LEU A 201 13.60 3.70 0.01
N ARG A 202 13.40 3.79 1.34
CA ARG A 202 12.65 4.87 2.01
C ARG A 202 11.25 5.06 1.43
N ALA A 203 10.66 3.99 0.92
CA ALA A 203 9.33 4.00 0.36
C ALA A 203 8.26 3.95 1.48
N THR A 204 7.09 4.47 1.18
CA THR A 204 5.91 4.39 2.06
C THR A 204 5.06 3.22 1.61
N PHE A 205 4.56 2.43 2.55
CA PHE A 205 3.71 1.28 2.27
C PHE A 205 2.31 1.53 2.84
N VAL A 206 1.28 1.24 2.04
CA VAL A 206 -0.13 1.22 2.46
C VAL A 206 -0.65 -0.18 2.25
N VAL A 207 -0.91 -0.89 3.33
CA VAL A 207 -1.24 -2.32 3.31
C VAL A 207 -2.67 -2.52 3.79
N VAL A 208 -3.51 -3.08 2.94
CA VAL A 208 -4.82 -3.60 3.33
C VAL A 208 -4.64 -5.03 3.79
N THR A 209 -4.93 -5.33 5.05
CA THR A 209 -4.88 -6.70 5.56
C THR A 209 -5.78 -6.90 6.78
N HIS A 210 -6.16 -8.13 7.04
CA HIS A 210 -6.83 -8.58 8.25
C HIS A 210 -5.99 -9.60 9.04
N GLU A 211 -4.77 -9.91 8.56
CA GLU A 211 -3.84 -10.83 9.22
C GLU A 211 -3.14 -10.14 10.38
N LEU A 212 -3.52 -10.49 11.62
CA LEU A 212 -2.98 -9.86 12.83
C LEU A 212 -1.46 -10.01 12.96
N ALA A 213 -0.91 -11.17 12.56
CA ALA A 213 0.54 -11.39 12.59
C ALA A 213 1.28 -10.31 11.79
N SER A 214 0.86 -10.06 10.55
CA SER A 214 1.44 -9.01 9.70
C SER A 214 1.14 -7.61 10.25
N ILE A 215 -0.09 -7.33 10.72
CA ILE A 215 -0.44 -6.02 11.31
C ILE A 215 0.55 -5.64 12.41
N PHE A 216 0.82 -6.55 13.34
CA PHE A 216 1.73 -6.30 14.47
C PHE A 216 3.21 -6.41 14.11
N ALA A 217 3.55 -7.18 13.08
CA ALA A 217 4.95 -7.32 12.65
C ALA A 217 5.46 -6.09 11.91
N ILE A 218 4.67 -5.58 10.95
CA ILE A 218 5.15 -4.53 10.04
C ILE A 218 4.49 -3.16 10.23
N GLY A 219 3.26 -3.08 10.77
CA GLY A 219 2.52 -1.83 10.92
C GLY A 219 3.10 -0.91 11.99
N ASN A 220 3.35 0.36 11.63
CA ASN A 220 3.74 1.41 12.58
C ASN A 220 2.72 2.55 12.64
N ASN A 221 1.74 2.55 11.74
CA ASN A 221 0.61 3.46 11.71
C ASN A 221 -0.58 2.75 11.05
N SER A 222 -1.81 3.13 11.39
CA SER A 222 -2.98 2.44 10.87
C SER A 222 -4.26 3.25 10.94
N VAL A 223 -5.31 2.74 10.27
CA VAL A 223 -6.69 3.17 10.43
C VAL A 223 -7.60 1.94 10.57
N PHE A 224 -8.48 1.96 11.56
CA PHE A 224 -9.52 0.93 11.73
C PHE A 224 -10.86 1.42 11.17
N LEU A 225 -11.38 0.69 10.19
CA LEU A 225 -12.67 0.93 9.56
C LEU A 225 -13.77 0.14 10.29
N ASN A 226 -14.68 0.86 10.93
CA ASN A 226 -15.79 0.26 11.67
C ASN A 226 -17.02 0.14 10.76
N VAL A 227 -17.47 -1.09 10.49
CA VAL A 227 -18.60 -1.37 9.58
C VAL A 227 -19.94 -0.90 10.15
N GLU A 228 -20.09 -0.92 11.48
CA GLU A 228 -21.36 -0.56 12.14
C GLU A 228 -21.62 0.95 12.06
N THR A 229 -20.60 1.75 12.37
CA THR A 229 -20.69 3.22 12.31
C THR A 229 -20.47 3.77 10.91
N ARG A 230 -19.95 2.95 9.99
CA ARG A 230 -19.55 3.31 8.64
C ARG A 230 -18.57 4.48 8.59
N THR A 231 -17.65 4.50 9.54
CA THR A 231 -16.55 5.48 9.58
C THR A 231 -15.30 4.83 10.19
N MET A 232 -14.22 5.59 10.30
CA MET A 232 -13.06 5.16 11.08
C MET A 232 -13.33 5.39 12.57
N SER A 233 -12.91 4.48 13.43
CA SER A 233 -13.04 4.66 14.88
C SER A 233 -11.69 4.84 15.59
N ALA A 234 -10.58 4.50 14.93
CA ALA A 234 -9.25 4.67 15.48
C ALA A 234 -8.19 4.87 14.39
N SER A 235 -7.10 5.56 14.72
CA SER A 235 -5.91 5.68 13.89
C SER A 235 -4.66 5.79 14.78
N GLY A 236 -3.55 5.17 14.36
CA GLY A 236 -2.28 5.17 15.08
C GLY A 236 -1.54 3.84 14.98
N ASP A 237 -0.49 3.67 15.80
CA ASP A 237 0.26 2.42 15.88
C ASP A 237 -0.65 1.28 16.35
N PRO A 238 -0.74 0.14 15.63
CA PRO A 238 -1.62 -0.97 16.02
C PRO A 238 -1.35 -1.52 17.42
N LYS A 239 -0.11 -1.50 17.90
CA LYS A 239 0.26 -1.98 19.24
C LYS A 239 -0.26 -1.04 20.32
N GLU A 240 -0.12 0.27 20.09
CA GLU A 240 -0.65 1.29 21.00
C GLU A 240 -2.19 1.29 20.99
N LEU A 241 -2.79 1.10 19.82
CA LEU A 241 -4.24 0.95 19.71
C LEU A 241 -4.74 -0.26 20.50
N LEU A 242 -4.07 -1.41 20.45
CA LEU A 242 -4.43 -2.59 21.24
C LEU A 242 -4.31 -2.31 22.74
N ALA A 243 -3.24 -1.63 23.17
CA ALA A 243 -2.97 -1.36 24.57
C ALA A 243 -3.98 -0.40 25.21
N HIS A 244 -4.48 0.59 24.43
CA HIS A 244 -5.23 1.72 24.97
C HIS A 244 -6.67 1.85 24.46
N THR A 245 -7.11 1.00 23.50
CA THR A 245 -8.45 1.13 22.93
C THR A 245 -9.55 0.84 23.95
N THR A 246 -10.58 1.68 23.94
CA THR A 246 -11.86 1.46 24.61
C THR A 246 -12.98 1.05 23.65
N ASP A 247 -12.68 1.04 22.30
CA ASP A 247 -13.64 0.58 21.29
C ASP A 247 -13.71 -0.96 21.31
N PRO A 248 -14.86 -1.55 21.66
CA PRO A 248 -15.01 -3.00 21.76
C PRO A 248 -14.82 -3.69 20.41
N ASN A 249 -15.21 -3.05 19.29
CA ASN A 249 -15.07 -3.62 17.96
C ASN A 249 -13.61 -3.68 17.53
N LEU A 250 -12.84 -2.64 17.84
CA LEU A 250 -11.41 -2.62 17.58
C LEU A 250 -10.67 -3.66 18.45
N ARG A 251 -11.00 -3.72 19.74
CA ARG A 251 -10.40 -4.72 20.65
C ARG A 251 -10.70 -6.13 20.16
N HIS A 252 -11.96 -6.44 19.90
CA HIS A 252 -12.38 -7.74 19.36
C HIS A 252 -11.65 -8.11 18.07
N PHE A 253 -11.46 -7.14 17.16
CA PHE A 253 -10.71 -7.34 15.93
C PHE A 253 -9.24 -7.66 16.23
N LEU A 254 -8.56 -6.87 17.07
CA LEU A 254 -7.13 -7.01 17.36
C LEU A 254 -6.78 -8.21 18.25
N THR A 255 -7.77 -8.79 19.00
CA THR A 255 -7.59 -9.98 19.83
C THR A 255 -8.17 -11.25 19.21
N ARG A 256 -8.73 -11.21 17.99
CA ARG A 256 -9.51 -12.32 17.38
C ARG A 256 -10.69 -12.79 18.24
N GLY A 257 -11.22 -11.91 19.07
CA GLY A 257 -12.30 -12.25 20.00
C GLY A 257 -11.86 -12.98 21.26
N GLU A 258 -10.56 -13.12 21.47
CA GLU A 258 -10.03 -13.59 22.76
C GLU A 258 -10.06 -12.41 23.76
N GLU A 259 -10.80 -12.58 24.88
CA GLU A 259 -10.86 -11.63 26.00
C GLU A 259 -9.71 -11.88 27.00
#